data_cf126192e17f7b532f91e06bba0dfe38
#
_entry.id   cf126192e17f7b532f91e06bba0dfe38
#
_cell.length_a   1.000
_cell.length_b   1.000
_cell.length_c   1.000
_cell.angle_alpha   90.00
_cell.angle_beta   90.00
_cell.angle_gamma   90.00
#
_symmetry.space_group_name_H-M   'P 1'
#
loop_
_entity.id
_entity.type
_entity.pdbx_description
1 polymer ?
#
loop_
_entity_poly.entity_id
_entity_poly.type
_entity_poly.pdbx_seq_one_letter_code
_entity_poly.pdbx_strand_id
1 'polypeptide(L)'
;MATFAINETARRTQFTSTGQTSYAFNFQVNAQGEVQVFKNDTLQTLTTHYTVSLNTDGTGTISFTSSHIPSSGDIITIIGDLALSRTTTLNQASDITTTNLDTEFDNVVIRQQQIKEITDRSIQLKPSTPRTVTGSGTSGPLQFPYDGTASNNANRIVKFDSNGTALELGSTTTNIDALAGIASDISTVSGISSNVTSVASNASNINTVAGSISNVNALGAISSDVTSVAGIASNVTTVAGKASLITSDF
;
A
#
# COMPACT_ATOMS: atom_id res chain seq x y z
N MET A 1 4.24 10.59 -49.37
CA MET A 1 4.67 9.96 -48.12
C MET A 1 6.13 9.56 -48.28
N ALA A 2 6.93 9.78 -47.27
CA ALA A 2 8.30 9.27 -47.26
C ALA A 2 8.23 7.75 -47.06
N THR A 3 8.84 6.98 -47.95
CA THR A 3 9.02 5.54 -47.78
C THR A 3 10.25 5.32 -46.90
N PHE A 4 10.06 4.90 -45.68
CA PHE A 4 11.12 4.50 -44.76
C PHE A 4 10.79 3.11 -44.20
N ALA A 5 11.80 2.31 -43.93
CA ALA A 5 11.59 1.00 -43.33
C ALA A 5 11.12 1.13 -41.89
N ILE A 6 10.10 0.36 -41.51
CA ILE A 6 9.62 0.34 -40.13
C ILE A 6 10.52 -0.55 -39.29
N ASN A 7 11.20 0.03 -38.33
CA ASN A 7 12.08 -0.66 -37.39
C ASN A 7 11.29 -1.21 -36.19
N GLU A 8 11.77 -2.29 -35.60
CA GLU A 8 11.22 -2.78 -34.32
C GLU A 8 11.56 -1.78 -33.22
N THR A 9 10.55 -1.04 -32.76
CA THR A 9 10.70 -0.01 -31.74
C THR A 9 9.45 0.03 -30.88
N ALA A 10 9.64 0.24 -29.58
CA ALA A 10 8.52 0.46 -28.66
C ALA A 10 7.71 1.70 -29.11
N ARG A 11 6.38 1.55 -29.22
CA ARG A 11 5.48 2.62 -29.66
C ARG A 11 5.17 3.63 -28.55
N ARG A 12 6.03 3.70 -27.53
CA ARG A 12 5.88 4.57 -26.38
C ARG A 12 7.23 5.06 -25.89
N THR A 13 7.32 6.34 -25.64
CA THR A 13 8.47 6.97 -24.97
C THR A 13 7.98 7.78 -23.77
N GLN A 14 8.71 7.75 -22.66
CA GLN A 14 8.34 8.45 -21.43
C GLN A 14 9.50 9.26 -20.90
N PHE A 15 9.18 10.44 -20.36
CA PHE A 15 10.14 11.37 -19.77
C PHE A 15 9.62 11.88 -18.44
N THR A 16 10.54 12.15 -17.52
CA THR A 16 10.27 13.06 -16.40
C THR A 16 10.73 14.45 -16.81
N SER A 17 9.83 15.40 -16.82
CA SER A 17 10.11 16.78 -17.22
C SER A 17 11.08 17.45 -16.25
N THR A 18 11.99 18.24 -16.79
CA THR A 18 12.81 19.21 -16.06
C THR A 18 12.40 20.66 -16.36
N GLY A 19 11.20 20.85 -16.97
CA GLY A 19 10.71 22.13 -17.43
C GLY A 19 11.05 22.44 -18.90
N GLN A 20 11.57 21.45 -19.67
CA GLN A 20 11.85 21.64 -21.09
C GLN A 20 10.56 21.67 -21.92
N THR A 21 10.62 22.31 -23.06
CA THR A 21 9.49 22.47 -23.96
C THR A 21 9.36 21.33 -24.97
N SER A 22 10.44 20.61 -25.28
CA SER A 22 10.50 19.66 -26.39
C SER A 22 10.96 18.27 -25.92
N TYR A 23 10.38 17.22 -26.53
CA TYR A 23 10.64 15.82 -26.20
C TYR A 23 10.68 15.01 -27.49
N ALA A 24 11.78 14.31 -27.73
CA ALA A 24 11.94 13.48 -28.90
C ALA A 24 11.29 12.08 -28.72
N PHE A 25 10.79 11.52 -29.80
CA PHE A 25 10.34 10.13 -29.84
C PHE A 25 11.05 9.40 -30.99
N ASN A 26 11.27 8.09 -30.79
CA ASN A 26 12.09 7.25 -31.69
C ASN A 26 11.29 6.20 -32.45
N PHE A 27 9.99 6.12 -32.26
CA PHE A 27 9.10 5.29 -33.05
C PHE A 27 8.65 6.03 -34.32
N GLN A 28 8.34 5.30 -35.36
CA GLN A 28 8.00 5.87 -36.65
C GLN A 28 6.49 6.08 -36.80
N VAL A 29 6.10 7.22 -37.32
CA VAL A 29 4.71 7.56 -37.67
C VAL A 29 4.67 8.17 -39.06
N ASN A 30 3.51 8.05 -39.74
CA ASN A 30 3.33 8.60 -41.08
C ASN A 30 2.82 10.05 -41.05
N ALA A 31 2.17 10.45 -39.95
CA ALA A 31 1.55 11.77 -39.82
C ALA A 31 1.59 12.27 -38.37
N GLN A 32 1.59 13.60 -38.20
CA GLN A 32 1.57 14.24 -36.88
C GLN A 32 0.38 13.83 -36.00
N GLY A 33 -0.77 13.56 -36.63
CA GLY A 33 -1.98 13.14 -35.92
C GLY A 33 -1.93 11.71 -35.35
N GLU A 34 -0.88 10.95 -35.69
CA GLU A 34 -0.64 9.59 -35.14
C GLU A 34 0.21 9.62 -33.88
N VAL A 35 0.43 10.80 -33.28
CA VAL A 35 1.18 10.97 -32.04
C VAL A 35 0.24 11.49 -30.96
N GLN A 36 0.03 10.70 -29.91
CA GLN A 36 -0.66 11.13 -28.72
C GLN A 36 0.32 11.46 -27.61
N VAL A 37 0.02 12.52 -26.87
CA VAL A 37 0.83 12.97 -25.73
C VAL A 37 -0.03 13.01 -24.48
N PHE A 38 0.50 12.47 -23.40
CA PHE A 38 -0.09 12.56 -22.06
C PHE A 38 0.85 13.31 -21.14
N LYS A 39 0.28 14.16 -20.30
CA LYS A 39 0.95 14.81 -19.17
C LYS A 39 0.29 14.33 -17.88
N ASN A 40 1.02 13.63 -17.02
CA ASN A 40 0.50 13.00 -15.80
C ASN A 40 -0.80 12.22 -16.09
N ASP A 41 -0.77 11.33 -17.11
CA ASP A 41 -1.90 10.52 -17.61
C ASP A 41 -3.07 11.31 -18.22
N THR A 42 -3.00 12.63 -18.31
CA THR A 42 -4.02 13.46 -18.97
C THR A 42 -3.65 13.68 -20.44
N LEU A 43 -4.54 13.23 -21.34
CA LEU A 43 -4.37 13.41 -22.79
C LEU A 43 -4.27 14.90 -23.15
N GLN A 44 -3.28 15.24 -23.94
CA GLN A 44 -3.04 16.57 -24.47
C GLN A 44 -3.62 16.70 -25.87
N THR A 45 -4.05 17.89 -26.25
CA THR A 45 -4.65 18.18 -27.57
C THR A 45 -3.58 18.67 -28.54
N LEU A 46 -3.44 17.98 -29.66
CA LEU A 46 -2.56 18.40 -30.76
C LEU A 46 -2.97 19.82 -31.26
N THR A 47 -1.98 20.62 -31.61
CA THR A 47 -2.06 22.03 -32.02
C THR A 47 -2.43 23.01 -30.91
N THR A 48 -3.19 22.62 -29.89
CA THR A 48 -3.54 23.48 -28.75
C THR A 48 -2.49 23.40 -27.65
N HIS A 49 -2.17 22.17 -27.20
CA HIS A 49 -1.23 21.96 -26.09
C HIS A 49 0.18 21.67 -26.57
N TYR A 50 0.32 21.04 -27.73
CA TYR A 50 1.61 20.67 -28.32
C TYR A 50 1.56 20.65 -29.83
N THR A 51 2.71 20.70 -30.45
CA THR A 51 2.93 20.49 -31.89
C THR A 51 3.86 19.30 -32.11
N VAL A 52 3.84 18.72 -33.30
CA VAL A 52 4.73 17.61 -33.68
C VAL A 52 5.55 18.03 -34.90
N SER A 53 6.86 17.79 -34.85
CA SER A 53 7.76 17.90 -35.99
C SER A 53 8.30 16.50 -36.33
N LEU A 54 8.07 16.04 -37.56
CA LEU A 54 8.52 14.75 -38.02
C LEU A 54 9.83 14.87 -38.79
N ASN A 55 10.72 13.92 -38.59
CA ASN A 55 11.92 13.71 -39.36
C ASN A 55 11.59 12.92 -40.66
N THR A 56 12.55 12.85 -41.57
CA THR A 56 12.40 12.13 -42.84
C THR A 56 12.25 10.61 -42.65
N ASP A 57 12.67 10.08 -41.51
CA ASP A 57 12.58 8.65 -41.15
C ASP A 57 11.33 8.32 -40.33
N GLY A 58 10.39 9.27 -40.17
CA GLY A 58 9.15 9.09 -39.44
C GLY A 58 9.26 9.22 -37.92
N THR A 59 10.46 9.34 -37.36
CA THR A 59 10.64 9.73 -35.95
C THR A 59 10.34 11.22 -35.78
N GLY A 60 10.38 11.75 -34.56
CA GLY A 60 10.13 13.17 -34.41
C GLY A 60 10.28 13.74 -32.99
N THR A 61 9.81 14.94 -32.86
CA THR A 61 9.83 15.72 -31.63
C THR A 61 8.47 16.37 -31.41
N ILE A 62 7.96 16.25 -30.20
CA ILE A 62 6.83 17.09 -29.75
C ILE A 62 7.38 18.36 -29.10
N SER A 63 6.66 19.46 -29.24
CA SER A 63 6.96 20.72 -28.55
C SER A 63 5.69 21.26 -27.92
N PHE A 64 5.71 21.50 -26.62
CA PHE A 64 4.60 22.12 -25.90
C PHE A 64 4.49 23.61 -26.23
N THR A 65 3.28 24.09 -26.33
CA THR A 65 3.01 25.54 -26.48
C THR A 65 3.38 26.28 -25.19
N SER A 66 3.65 27.58 -25.29
CA SER A 66 4.16 28.38 -24.17
C SER A 66 3.30 28.36 -22.91
N SER A 67 1.98 28.18 -23.07
CA SER A 67 1.01 28.09 -21.95
C SER A 67 0.85 26.68 -21.36
N HIS A 68 1.47 25.64 -21.97
CA HIS A 68 1.29 24.25 -21.57
C HIS A 68 2.60 23.54 -21.25
N ILE A 69 3.71 24.29 -21.14
CA ILE A 69 5.02 23.74 -20.80
C ILE A 69 4.91 22.91 -19.51
N PRO A 70 5.37 21.66 -19.50
CA PRO A 70 5.35 20.84 -18.31
C PRO A 70 6.25 21.39 -17.21
N SER A 71 5.80 21.31 -15.98
CA SER A 71 6.61 21.62 -14.81
C SER A 71 7.68 20.56 -14.56
N SER A 72 8.71 20.92 -13.80
CA SER A 72 9.69 19.92 -13.33
C SER A 72 8.98 18.86 -12.48
N GLY A 73 9.23 17.59 -12.79
CA GLY A 73 8.59 16.44 -12.15
C GLY A 73 7.36 15.88 -12.88
N ASP A 74 6.77 16.62 -13.84
CA ASP A 74 5.67 16.09 -14.65
C ASP A 74 6.15 14.90 -15.49
N ILE A 75 5.29 13.88 -15.62
CA ILE A 75 5.55 12.71 -16.46
C ILE A 75 4.94 12.96 -17.84
N ILE A 76 5.78 12.95 -18.86
CA ILE A 76 5.37 13.09 -20.26
C ILE A 76 5.45 11.73 -20.93
N THR A 77 4.33 11.26 -21.44
CA THR A 77 4.25 10.00 -22.19
C THR A 77 3.83 10.29 -23.63
N ILE A 78 4.61 9.84 -24.57
CA ILE A 78 4.38 9.98 -26.02
C ILE A 78 4.08 8.60 -26.59
N ILE A 79 2.98 8.44 -27.29
CA ILE A 79 2.50 7.16 -27.83
C ILE A 79 2.20 7.33 -29.32
N GLY A 80 2.58 6.33 -30.12
CA GLY A 80 2.15 6.23 -31.50
C GLY A 80 0.75 5.61 -31.57
N ASP A 81 -0.19 6.29 -32.20
CA ASP A 81 -1.61 5.91 -32.30
C ASP A 81 -2.10 5.98 -33.74
N LEU A 82 -1.70 5.02 -34.56
CA LEU A 82 -2.25 4.83 -35.89
C LEU A 82 -3.65 4.17 -35.76
N ALA A 83 -4.65 4.76 -36.41
CA ALA A 83 -6.01 4.18 -36.43
C ALA A 83 -6.01 2.72 -36.89
N LEU A 84 -6.77 1.87 -36.16
CA LEU A 84 -6.90 0.44 -36.48
C LEU A 84 -7.80 0.16 -37.69
N SER A 85 -8.21 1.19 -38.40
CA SER A 85 -9.00 1.10 -39.64
C SER A 85 -8.10 1.12 -40.88
N ARG A 86 -8.48 0.40 -41.91
CA ARG A 86 -7.89 0.51 -43.25
C ARG A 86 -8.73 1.50 -44.06
N THR A 87 -8.09 2.55 -44.59
CA THR A 87 -8.75 3.58 -45.42
C THR A 87 -8.48 3.39 -46.91
N THR A 88 -7.43 2.65 -47.24
CA THR A 88 -7.03 2.39 -48.62
C THR A 88 -7.87 1.24 -49.24
N THR A 89 -8.48 1.48 -50.35
CA THR A 89 -9.19 0.46 -51.12
C THR A 89 -8.41 0.13 -52.38
N LEU A 90 -7.94 -1.12 -52.52
CA LEU A 90 -7.27 -1.61 -53.71
C LEU A 90 -8.34 -2.18 -54.65
N ASN A 91 -8.75 -1.41 -55.66
CA ASN A 91 -9.72 -1.83 -56.66
C ASN A 91 -8.98 -2.44 -57.86
N GLN A 92 -9.58 -3.41 -58.50
CA GLN A 92 -9.04 -4.11 -59.68
C GLN A 92 -8.81 -3.16 -60.89
N ALA A 93 -9.44 -2.02 -60.93
CA ALA A 93 -9.32 -0.98 -61.96
C ALA A 93 -8.43 0.20 -61.57
N SER A 94 -7.90 0.24 -60.32
CA SER A 94 -6.94 1.27 -59.88
C SER A 94 -5.52 0.74 -59.96
N ASP A 95 -4.59 1.60 -60.35
CA ASP A 95 -3.17 1.27 -60.35
C ASP A 95 -2.72 0.89 -58.92
N ILE A 96 -2.45 -0.39 -58.71
CA ILE A 96 -1.76 -0.85 -57.52
C ILE A 96 -0.34 -0.38 -57.65
N THR A 97 -0.05 0.78 -57.05
CA THR A 97 1.31 1.31 -57.01
C THR A 97 2.10 0.59 -55.93
N THR A 98 3.37 0.37 -56.12
CA THR A 98 4.27 -0.17 -55.10
C THR A 98 4.26 0.69 -53.83
N THR A 99 4.13 2.01 -53.97
CA THR A 99 4.04 2.95 -52.87
C THR A 99 2.82 2.73 -52.00
N ASN A 100 1.63 2.48 -52.59
CA ASN A 100 0.41 2.23 -51.83
C ASN A 100 0.48 0.90 -51.08
N LEU A 101 1.07 -0.12 -51.73
CA LEU A 101 1.22 -1.43 -51.12
C LEU A 101 2.23 -1.40 -49.96
N ASP A 102 3.36 -0.72 -50.18
CA ASP A 102 4.39 -0.52 -49.17
C ASP A 102 3.84 0.20 -47.93
N THR A 103 3.11 1.32 -48.15
CA THR A 103 2.42 2.05 -47.06
C THR A 103 1.43 1.17 -46.27
N GLU A 104 0.68 0.29 -46.93
CA GLU A 104 -0.24 -0.60 -46.24
C GLU A 104 0.47 -1.68 -45.41
N PHE A 105 1.60 -2.21 -45.91
CA PHE A 105 2.44 -3.14 -45.16
C PHE A 105 3.06 -2.44 -43.94
N ASP A 106 3.57 -1.24 -44.08
CA ASP A 106 4.09 -0.42 -42.98
C ASP A 106 3.02 -0.18 -41.92
N ASN A 107 1.80 0.18 -42.34
CA ASN A 107 0.66 0.37 -41.44
C ASN A 107 0.32 -0.91 -40.67
N VAL A 108 0.42 -2.08 -41.28
CA VAL A 108 0.20 -3.36 -40.61
C VAL A 108 1.27 -3.58 -39.53
N VAL A 109 2.52 -3.36 -39.83
CA VAL A 109 3.64 -3.51 -38.86
C VAL A 109 3.47 -2.52 -37.70
N ILE A 110 3.17 -1.26 -38.00
CA ILE A 110 2.91 -0.22 -36.98
C ILE A 110 1.77 -0.63 -36.04
N ARG A 111 0.65 -1.11 -36.56
CA ARG A 111 -0.48 -1.58 -35.76
C ARG A 111 -0.12 -2.78 -34.90
N GLN A 112 0.67 -3.72 -35.41
CA GLN A 112 1.18 -4.85 -34.62
C GLN A 112 2.07 -4.39 -33.46
N GLN A 113 2.95 -3.43 -33.69
CA GLN A 113 3.79 -2.84 -32.65
C GLN A 113 2.95 -2.11 -31.58
N GLN A 114 1.87 -1.41 -31.97
CA GLN A 114 0.94 -0.78 -31.02
C GLN A 114 0.24 -1.82 -30.15
N ILE A 115 -0.25 -2.90 -30.76
CA ILE A 115 -0.89 -4.00 -30.02
C ILE A 115 0.11 -4.63 -29.07
N LYS A 116 1.35 -4.86 -29.52
CA LYS A 116 2.43 -5.37 -28.68
C LYS A 116 2.67 -4.46 -27.47
N GLU A 117 2.80 -3.15 -27.68
CA GLU A 117 2.98 -2.17 -26.59
C GLU A 117 1.86 -2.21 -25.54
N ILE A 118 0.60 -2.30 -25.99
CA ILE A 118 -0.56 -2.44 -25.10
C ILE A 118 -0.51 -3.77 -24.34
N THR A 119 -0.16 -4.85 -25.04
CA THR A 119 -0.08 -6.19 -24.47
C THR A 119 1.03 -6.28 -23.42
N ASP A 120 2.19 -5.70 -23.71
CA ASP A 120 3.36 -5.70 -22.81
C ASP A 120 3.07 -4.95 -21.49
N ARG A 121 2.14 -4.02 -21.49
CA ARG A 121 1.66 -3.31 -20.27
C ARG A 121 0.46 -3.97 -19.60
N SER A 122 -0.04 -5.06 -20.16
CA SER A 122 -1.18 -5.79 -19.59
C SER A 122 -0.71 -6.84 -18.58
N ILE A 123 -1.62 -7.26 -17.70
CA ILE A 123 -1.36 -8.42 -16.83
C ILE A 123 -1.34 -9.66 -17.73
N GLN A 124 -0.19 -10.32 -17.80
CA GLN A 124 0.01 -11.50 -18.63
C GLN A 124 0.23 -12.75 -17.78
N LEU A 125 -0.30 -13.87 -18.25
CA LEU A 125 0.03 -15.18 -17.72
C LEU A 125 1.43 -15.59 -18.19
N LYS A 126 2.18 -16.32 -17.35
CA LYS A 126 3.45 -16.91 -17.75
C LYS A 126 3.23 -17.85 -18.96
N PRO A 127 4.19 -17.97 -19.89
CA PRO A 127 4.06 -18.84 -21.07
C PRO A 127 3.73 -20.31 -20.73
N SER A 128 4.16 -20.79 -19.57
CA SER A 128 3.88 -22.12 -19.07
C SER A 128 2.51 -22.29 -18.42
N THR A 129 1.76 -21.19 -18.22
CA THR A 129 0.43 -21.25 -17.60
C THR A 129 -0.61 -21.64 -18.65
N PRO A 130 -1.46 -22.65 -18.41
CA PRO A 130 -2.53 -23.00 -19.32
C PRO A 130 -3.44 -21.79 -19.61
N ARG A 131 -3.81 -21.61 -20.87
CA ARG A 131 -4.74 -20.51 -21.28
C ARG A 131 -6.15 -20.69 -20.72
N THR A 132 -6.51 -21.93 -20.41
CA THR A 132 -7.78 -22.30 -19.81
C THR A 132 -7.54 -22.75 -18.38
N VAL A 133 -8.26 -22.15 -17.47
CA VAL A 133 -8.29 -22.59 -16.07
C VAL A 133 -9.36 -23.66 -15.97
N THR A 134 -8.96 -24.89 -15.69
CA THR A 134 -9.88 -25.99 -15.40
C THR A 134 -10.14 -26.02 -13.91
N GLY A 135 -11.23 -25.41 -13.47
CA GLY A 135 -11.68 -25.48 -12.08
C GLY A 135 -13.21 -25.42 -12.04
N SER A 136 -13.81 -26.31 -11.30
CA SER A 136 -15.23 -26.34 -10.92
C SER A 136 -16.22 -25.71 -11.90
N GLY A 137 -16.36 -26.27 -13.12
CA GLY A 137 -17.49 -26.04 -14.00
C GLY A 137 -17.35 -24.99 -15.09
N THR A 138 -16.26 -24.24 -15.18
CA THR A 138 -16.04 -23.25 -16.24
C THR A 138 -14.63 -23.34 -16.82
N SER A 139 -14.51 -23.85 -18.04
CA SER A 139 -13.30 -23.72 -18.84
C SER A 139 -13.30 -22.38 -19.55
N GLY A 140 -12.37 -21.49 -19.23
CA GLY A 140 -12.27 -20.17 -19.85
C GLY A 140 -10.96 -19.47 -19.54
N PRO A 141 -10.67 -18.34 -20.21
CA PRO A 141 -9.52 -17.51 -19.87
C PRO A 141 -9.68 -16.96 -18.45
N LEU A 142 -8.53 -16.72 -17.78
CA LEU A 142 -8.52 -16.05 -16.50
C LEU A 142 -9.13 -14.65 -16.63
N GLN A 143 -10.22 -14.41 -15.94
CA GLN A 143 -10.95 -13.13 -15.98
C GLN A 143 -10.88 -12.46 -14.60
N PHE A 144 -10.89 -11.12 -14.61
CA PHE A 144 -11.11 -10.37 -13.38
C PHE A 144 -12.56 -10.61 -12.91
N PRO A 145 -12.75 -10.97 -11.64
CA PRO A 145 -14.08 -11.20 -11.11
C PRO A 145 -14.90 -9.91 -11.10
N TYR A 146 -16.14 -10.00 -11.56
CA TYR A 146 -17.11 -8.91 -11.55
C TYR A 146 -18.46 -9.42 -11.03
N ASP A 147 -18.93 -8.86 -9.94
CA ASP A 147 -20.15 -9.27 -9.24
C ASP A 147 -21.36 -8.41 -9.67
N GLY A 148 -21.50 -8.12 -10.97
CA GLY A 148 -22.68 -7.47 -11.56
C GLY A 148 -22.94 -6.02 -11.20
N THR A 149 -22.41 -5.50 -10.08
CA THR A 149 -22.58 -4.11 -9.64
C THR A 149 -21.26 -3.48 -9.20
N ALA A 150 -21.08 -2.21 -9.51
CA ALA A 150 -19.87 -1.47 -9.13
C ALA A 150 -19.70 -1.40 -7.61
N SER A 151 -20.79 -1.30 -6.85
CA SER A 151 -20.76 -1.24 -5.39
C SER A 151 -20.25 -2.54 -4.75
N ASN A 152 -20.58 -3.69 -5.31
CA ASN A 152 -20.13 -4.98 -4.81
C ASN A 152 -18.64 -5.23 -5.09
N ASN A 153 -18.10 -4.58 -6.12
CA ASN A 153 -16.68 -4.71 -6.51
C ASN A 153 -15.79 -3.64 -5.87
N ALA A 154 -16.39 -2.58 -5.33
CA ALA A 154 -15.63 -1.49 -4.73
C ALA A 154 -14.86 -1.94 -3.48
N ASN A 155 -13.63 -1.45 -3.35
CA ASN A 155 -12.78 -1.69 -2.18
C ASN A 155 -12.53 -3.17 -1.86
N ARG A 156 -12.58 -4.06 -2.86
CA ARG A 156 -12.26 -5.48 -2.69
C ARG A 156 -10.87 -5.82 -3.20
N ILE A 157 -10.23 -6.76 -2.55
CA ILE A 157 -9.00 -7.37 -3.05
C ILE A 157 -9.37 -8.41 -4.09
N VAL A 158 -8.57 -8.49 -5.15
CA VAL A 158 -8.61 -9.62 -6.08
C VAL A 158 -7.60 -10.66 -5.58
N LYS A 159 -8.02 -11.88 -5.40
CA LYS A 159 -7.18 -12.99 -4.96
C LYS A 159 -7.45 -14.22 -5.83
N PHE A 160 -6.59 -15.22 -5.74
CA PHE A 160 -6.90 -16.52 -6.32
C PHE A 160 -7.93 -17.26 -5.44
N ASP A 161 -8.76 -18.09 -6.08
CA ASP A 161 -9.62 -19.05 -5.41
C ASP A 161 -8.82 -20.07 -4.61
N SER A 162 -9.49 -20.90 -3.82
CA SER A 162 -8.84 -21.91 -2.97
C SER A 162 -8.01 -22.95 -3.74
N ASN A 163 -8.28 -23.11 -5.03
CA ASN A 163 -7.58 -24.05 -5.91
C ASN A 163 -6.45 -23.38 -6.71
N GLY A 164 -6.32 -22.05 -6.66
CA GLY A 164 -5.35 -21.27 -7.44
C GLY A 164 -5.66 -21.24 -8.94
N THR A 165 -6.90 -21.47 -9.33
CA THR A 165 -7.30 -21.66 -10.73
C THR A 165 -8.12 -20.52 -11.29
N ALA A 166 -8.72 -19.68 -10.45
CA ALA A 166 -9.50 -18.52 -10.86
C ALA A 166 -9.20 -17.30 -9.99
N LEU A 167 -9.47 -16.11 -10.49
CA LEU A 167 -9.50 -14.91 -9.67
C LEU A 167 -10.88 -14.75 -9.05
N GLU A 168 -10.93 -14.41 -7.77
CA GLU A 168 -12.16 -14.12 -7.04
C GLU A 168 -12.04 -12.82 -6.24
N LEU A 169 -13.19 -12.26 -5.87
CA LEU A 169 -13.25 -11.11 -4.98
C LEU A 169 -13.01 -11.59 -3.54
N GLY A 170 -11.97 -11.09 -2.93
CA GLY A 170 -11.64 -11.34 -1.53
C GLY A 170 -12.33 -10.37 -0.58
N SER A 171 -11.77 -10.24 0.60
CA SER A 171 -12.24 -9.31 1.63
C SER A 171 -12.18 -7.86 1.15
N THR A 172 -13.03 -7.01 1.73
CA THR A 172 -12.93 -5.57 1.52
C THR A 172 -11.70 -5.01 2.23
N THR A 173 -11.18 -3.90 1.73
CA THR A 173 -10.09 -3.16 2.41
C THR A 173 -10.51 -2.75 3.82
N THR A 174 -11.78 -2.39 4.05
CA THR A 174 -12.33 -2.10 5.39
C THR A 174 -12.14 -3.26 6.37
N ASN A 175 -12.33 -4.51 5.92
CA ASN A 175 -12.11 -5.68 6.78
C ASN A 175 -10.63 -5.89 7.11
N ILE A 176 -9.73 -5.52 6.20
CA ILE A 176 -8.28 -5.58 6.42
C ILE A 176 -7.84 -4.50 7.40
N ASP A 177 -8.37 -3.29 7.26
CA ASP A 177 -8.12 -2.19 8.18
C ASP A 177 -8.64 -2.53 9.60
N ALA A 178 -9.82 -3.17 9.70
CA ALA A 178 -10.34 -3.68 10.96
C ALA A 178 -9.41 -4.75 11.58
N LEU A 179 -8.85 -5.65 10.77
CA LEU A 179 -7.89 -6.65 11.25
C LEU A 179 -6.59 -6.01 11.74
N ALA A 180 -6.11 -4.96 11.07
CA ALA A 180 -4.96 -4.18 11.52
C ALA A 180 -5.25 -3.47 12.86
N GLY A 181 -6.48 -2.95 13.05
CA GLY A 181 -6.95 -2.40 14.31
C GLY A 181 -6.92 -3.45 15.45
N ILE A 182 -7.44 -4.66 15.21
CA ILE A 182 -7.42 -5.75 16.16
C ILE A 182 -5.98 -6.13 16.56
N ALA A 183 -5.03 -6.14 15.63
CA ALA A 183 -3.63 -6.40 15.94
C ALA A 183 -3.04 -5.34 16.89
N SER A 184 -3.43 -4.08 16.74
CA SER A 184 -3.07 -2.99 17.66
C SER A 184 -3.69 -3.21 19.04
N ASP A 185 -4.95 -3.60 19.10
CA ASP A 185 -5.67 -3.87 20.36
C ASP A 185 -5.03 -5.06 21.12
N ILE A 186 -4.61 -6.11 20.41
CA ILE A 186 -3.89 -7.25 21.00
C ILE A 186 -2.56 -6.80 21.62
N SER A 187 -1.83 -5.90 20.98
CA SER A 187 -0.59 -5.33 21.52
C SER A 187 -0.85 -4.53 22.79
N THR A 188 -1.95 -3.76 22.84
CA THR A 188 -2.38 -3.01 23.99
C THR A 188 -2.75 -3.94 25.15
N VAL A 189 -3.50 -5.01 24.89
CA VAL A 189 -3.84 -6.03 25.89
C VAL A 189 -2.60 -6.74 26.44
N SER A 190 -1.62 -7.01 25.59
CA SER A 190 -0.33 -7.56 26.03
C SER A 190 0.41 -6.63 27.00
N GLY A 191 0.38 -5.32 26.76
CA GLY A 191 0.91 -4.31 27.68
C GLY A 191 0.16 -4.28 29.03
N ILE A 192 -1.18 -4.42 29.02
CA ILE A 192 -2.00 -4.50 30.23
C ILE A 192 -1.66 -5.75 31.05
N SER A 193 -1.37 -6.88 30.44
CA SER A 193 -0.92 -8.10 31.13
C SER A 193 0.28 -7.85 32.01
N SER A 194 1.24 -7.07 31.55
CA SER A 194 2.40 -6.65 32.34
C SER A 194 2.02 -5.82 33.56
N ASN A 195 1.07 -4.90 33.40
CA ASN A 195 0.58 -4.05 34.48
C ASN A 195 -0.18 -4.87 35.54
N VAL A 196 -0.99 -5.86 35.09
CA VAL A 196 -1.69 -6.78 36.01
C VAL A 196 -0.72 -7.58 36.84
N THR A 197 0.36 -8.06 36.26
CA THR A 197 1.45 -8.74 36.98
C THR A 197 2.09 -7.84 38.04
N SER A 198 2.31 -6.58 37.71
CA SER A 198 2.85 -5.59 38.67
C SER A 198 1.89 -5.33 39.83
N VAL A 199 0.60 -5.22 39.56
CA VAL A 199 -0.45 -5.07 40.59
C VAL A 199 -0.49 -6.29 41.48
N ALA A 200 -0.43 -7.52 40.93
CA ALA A 200 -0.37 -8.74 41.72
C ALA A 200 0.84 -8.81 42.66
N SER A 201 2.01 -8.37 42.17
CA SER A 201 3.20 -8.24 43.01
C SER A 201 3.04 -7.25 44.14
N ASN A 202 2.38 -6.11 43.87
CA ASN A 202 2.08 -5.10 44.91
C ASN A 202 1.09 -5.63 45.96
N ALA A 203 0.11 -6.44 45.58
CA ALA A 203 -0.80 -7.10 46.53
C ALA A 203 0.00 -8.01 47.49
N SER A 204 1.01 -8.72 47.03
CA SER A 204 1.89 -9.51 47.88
C SER A 204 2.68 -8.64 48.84
N ASN A 205 3.20 -7.52 48.39
CA ASN A 205 3.94 -6.56 49.23
C ASN A 205 3.03 -5.94 50.32
N ILE A 206 1.80 -5.61 49.94
CA ILE A 206 0.78 -5.09 50.89
C ILE A 206 0.48 -6.10 52.00
N ASN A 207 0.35 -7.38 51.66
CA ASN A 207 0.11 -8.44 52.64
C ASN A 207 1.31 -8.59 53.57
N THR A 208 2.53 -8.44 53.09
CA THR A 208 3.74 -8.45 53.92
C THR A 208 3.77 -7.28 54.92
N VAL A 209 3.41 -6.09 54.44
CA VAL A 209 3.29 -4.89 55.30
C VAL A 209 2.16 -5.07 56.33
N ALA A 210 1.03 -5.60 55.96
CA ALA A 210 -0.06 -5.87 56.87
C ALA A 210 0.32 -6.83 57.98
N GLY A 211 1.07 -7.89 57.65
CA GLY A 211 1.63 -8.80 58.66
C GLY A 211 2.65 -8.09 59.59
N SER A 212 3.44 -7.21 59.08
CA SER A 212 4.38 -6.39 59.90
C SER A 212 3.66 -5.44 60.83
N ILE A 213 2.55 -4.82 60.41
CA ILE A 213 1.69 -3.97 61.24
C ILE A 213 1.11 -4.78 62.42
N SER A 214 0.71 -6.00 62.15
CA SER A 214 0.21 -6.91 63.21
C SER A 214 1.28 -7.14 64.27
N ASN A 215 2.54 -7.33 63.89
CA ASN A 215 3.66 -7.51 64.81
C ASN A 215 3.96 -6.23 65.59
N VAL A 216 3.85 -5.06 64.96
CA VAL A 216 4.00 -3.76 65.62
C VAL A 216 2.91 -3.52 66.63
N ASN A 217 1.70 -3.88 66.37
CA ASN A 217 0.59 -3.79 67.31
C ASN A 217 0.80 -4.70 68.52
N ALA A 218 1.30 -5.95 68.29
CA ALA A 218 1.67 -6.85 69.39
C ALA A 218 2.77 -6.26 70.29
N LEU A 219 3.77 -5.61 69.68
CA LEU A 219 4.81 -4.92 70.43
C LEU A 219 4.27 -3.76 71.23
N GLY A 220 3.28 -3.01 70.68
CA GLY A 220 2.57 -1.95 71.39
C GLY A 220 1.85 -2.46 72.63
N ALA A 221 1.21 -3.63 72.58
CA ALA A 221 0.57 -4.28 73.70
C ALA A 221 1.60 -4.66 74.80
N ILE A 222 2.75 -5.24 74.40
CA ILE A 222 3.85 -5.57 75.30
C ILE A 222 4.37 -4.31 76.01
N SER A 223 4.49 -3.19 75.31
CA SER A 223 4.92 -1.90 75.90
C SER A 223 3.94 -1.42 76.97
N SER A 224 2.66 -1.64 76.79
CA SER A 224 1.61 -1.36 77.79
C SER A 224 1.77 -2.24 79.06
N ASP A 225 2.02 -3.54 78.80
CA ASP A 225 2.24 -4.50 79.90
C ASP A 225 3.46 -4.17 80.72
N VAL A 226 4.60 -3.78 80.03
CA VAL A 226 5.81 -3.32 80.72
C VAL A 226 5.55 -2.11 81.54
N THR A 227 4.74 -1.16 81.07
CA THR A 227 4.38 0.03 81.85
C THR A 227 3.57 -0.35 83.10
N SER A 228 2.69 -1.31 83.00
CA SER A 228 1.90 -1.84 84.11
C SER A 228 2.78 -2.52 85.17
N VAL A 229 3.76 -3.34 84.69
CA VAL A 229 4.74 -3.99 85.58
C VAL A 229 5.61 -2.96 86.29
N ALA A 230 6.05 -1.90 85.60
CA ALA A 230 6.81 -0.79 86.23
C ALA A 230 5.98 -0.10 87.30
N GLY A 231 4.68 0.09 87.09
CA GLY A 231 3.77 0.62 88.12
C GLY A 231 3.68 -0.29 89.33
N ILE A 232 3.62 -1.61 89.12
CA ILE A 232 3.62 -2.59 90.25
C ILE A 232 4.93 -2.51 91.03
N ALA A 233 6.09 -2.44 90.34
CA ALA A 233 7.40 -2.30 90.94
C ALA A 233 7.52 -1.05 91.87
N SER A 234 6.93 0.06 91.38
CA SER A 234 6.81 1.28 92.19
C SER A 234 5.95 1.07 93.49
N ASN A 235 4.84 0.36 93.35
CA ASN A 235 3.96 0.03 94.42
C ASN A 235 4.69 -0.87 95.49
N VAL A 236 5.40 -1.88 94.98
CA VAL A 236 6.20 -2.79 95.86
C VAL A 236 7.29 -2.02 96.63
N THR A 237 7.97 -1.08 95.94
CA THR A 237 8.91 -0.20 96.64
C THR A 237 8.29 0.64 97.78
N THR A 238 7.11 1.14 97.48
CA THR A 238 6.30 1.89 98.47
C THR A 238 5.93 1.03 99.67
N VAL A 239 5.52 -0.19 99.40
CA VAL A 239 5.19 -1.15 100.48
C VAL A 239 6.42 -1.56 101.30
N ALA A 240 7.52 -1.82 100.62
CA ALA A 240 8.77 -2.12 101.27
C ALA A 240 9.25 -0.97 102.18
N GLY A 241 9.10 0.27 101.72
CA GLY A 241 9.38 1.47 102.55
C GLY A 241 8.51 1.56 103.79
N LYS A 242 7.23 1.22 103.66
CA LYS A 242 6.35 1.18 104.84
C LYS A 242 6.67 0.04 105.77
N ALA A 243 7.04 -1.13 105.24
CA ALA A 243 7.52 -2.23 106.05
C ALA A 243 8.74 -1.89 106.87
N SER A 244 9.74 -1.17 106.25
CA SER A 244 10.91 -0.68 106.89
C SER A 244 10.56 0.28 108.06
N LEU A 245 9.60 1.15 107.90
CA LEU A 245 9.11 2.06 108.95
C LEU A 245 8.56 1.31 110.13
N ILE A 246 7.79 0.24 109.87
CA ILE A 246 7.18 -0.59 110.93
C ILE A 246 8.24 -1.30 111.74
N THR A 247 9.35 -1.75 111.12
CA THR A 247 10.48 -2.41 111.82
C THR A 247 11.38 -1.46 112.56
N SER A 248 11.30 -0.16 112.30
CA SER A 248 12.11 0.84 113.04
C SER A 248 11.41 1.40 114.24
N ASP A 249 10.10 1.18 114.41
CA ASP A 249 9.26 1.71 115.50
C ASP A 249 9.06 0.69 116.62
N PHE A 250 9.73 -0.47 116.52
CA PHE A 250 9.73 -1.49 117.50
C PHE A 250 11.19 -1.78 117.90
#